data_c233622f643444fbb1980337b4947e6b
#
_entry.id   c233622f643444fbb1980337b4947e6b
#
_cell.length_a   1.000
_cell.length_b   1.000
_cell.length_c   1.000
_cell.angle_alpha   90.00
_cell.angle_beta   90.00
_cell.angle_gamma   90.00
#
_symmetry.space_group_name_H-M   'P 1'
#
loop_
_entity.id
_entity.type
_entity.pdbx_description
1 polymer ?
#
loop_
_entity_poly.entity_id
_entity_poly.type
_entity_poly.pdbx_seq_one_letter_code
_entity_poly.pdbx_strand_id
1 'polypeptide(L)'
;MAHLKFLFLFSVMAGSSSTLASPTDNPASTQIQPEKVAVSSANVPMTTAKAKSEQYKREREQTAATAKRTASAEASRKSQAKKLASGTKTEIKHLILSRWQAPADSTGQKANARITLTSFGSIQSIVILDAPNRAFKKSIEKAILSSAPFDLPENPDARRESLLIYMSFHSK
;
A
#
# COMPACT_ATOMS: atom_id res chain seq x y z
N MET A 1 24.75 31.86 -3.02
CA MET A 1 23.63 32.81 -3.16
C MET A 1 22.71 32.29 -4.23
N ALA A 2 21.51 31.85 -3.88
CA ALA A 2 20.25 31.84 -4.63
C ALA A 2 19.27 30.89 -3.93
N HIS A 3 18.42 31.54 -3.11
CA HIS A 3 17.27 30.87 -2.48
C HIS A 3 16.16 30.70 -3.53
N LEU A 4 15.79 29.47 -3.86
CA LEU A 4 14.58 29.23 -4.64
C LEU A 4 13.49 28.73 -3.68
N LYS A 5 12.62 29.66 -3.27
CA LYS A 5 11.40 29.40 -2.51
C LYS A 5 10.36 28.79 -3.46
N PHE A 6 10.03 27.53 -3.29
CA PHE A 6 8.88 26.91 -3.95
C PHE A 6 7.64 27.10 -3.07
N LEU A 7 6.76 27.95 -3.53
CA LEU A 7 5.47 28.27 -2.94
C LEU A 7 4.45 27.21 -3.40
N PHE A 8 4.02 26.33 -2.51
CA PHE A 8 2.93 25.40 -2.78
C PHE A 8 1.59 26.08 -2.51
N LEU A 9 0.85 26.31 -3.58
CA LEU A 9 -0.51 26.85 -3.55
C LEU A 9 -1.48 25.71 -3.25
N PHE A 10 -2.10 25.73 -2.05
CA PHE A 10 -3.18 24.82 -1.70
C PHE A 10 -4.49 25.34 -2.31
N SER A 11 -5.04 24.63 -3.29
CA SER A 11 -6.38 24.88 -3.81
C SER A 11 -7.39 24.08 -2.99
N VAL A 12 -8.17 24.82 -2.18
CA VAL A 12 -9.33 24.29 -1.44
C VAL A 12 -10.53 24.34 -2.38
N MET A 13 -11.07 23.17 -2.75
CA MET A 13 -12.37 23.06 -3.42
C MET A 13 -13.47 22.85 -2.36
N ALA A 14 -14.31 23.86 -2.22
CA ALA A 14 -15.50 23.86 -1.40
C ALA A 14 -16.62 23.04 -2.09
N GLY A 15 -17.14 22.02 -1.42
CA GLY A 15 -18.32 21.27 -1.83
C GLY A 15 -19.60 21.98 -1.44
N SER A 16 -20.48 22.19 -2.40
CA SER A 16 -21.80 22.81 -2.21
C SER A 16 -22.83 21.77 -1.77
N SER A 17 -23.45 22.04 -0.64
CA SER A 17 -24.58 21.32 -0.09
C SER A 17 -25.87 21.74 -0.81
N SER A 18 -26.64 20.79 -1.32
CA SER A 18 -28.02 21.04 -1.81
C SER A 18 -29.02 20.53 -0.80
N THR A 19 -29.82 21.48 -0.30
CA THR A 19 -30.90 21.35 0.66
C THR A 19 -32.12 20.66 0.05
N LEU A 20 -32.76 19.80 0.85
CA LEU A 20 -34.13 19.30 0.70
C LEU A 20 -35.13 20.42 0.81
N ALA A 21 -36.14 20.39 -0.05
CA ALA A 21 -37.44 20.99 0.23
C ALA A 21 -38.55 20.11 -0.36
N SER A 22 -39.33 19.50 0.48
CA SER A 22 -40.71 19.09 0.18
C SER A 22 -41.64 20.28 0.37
N PRO A 23 -42.72 20.38 -0.43
CA PRO A 23 -44.00 20.53 0.22
C PRO A 23 -45.13 19.68 -0.38
N THR A 24 -45.92 19.16 0.52
CA THR A 24 -47.31 18.75 0.50
C THR A 24 -48.20 19.73 -0.28
N ASP A 25 -49.09 19.23 -1.15
CA ASP A 25 -50.52 19.43 -1.07
C ASP A 25 -51.26 18.74 -2.22
N ASN A 26 -52.29 17.99 -1.87
CA ASN A 26 -53.42 17.50 -2.65
C ASN A 26 -54.59 18.49 -2.40
N PRO A 27 -55.67 18.66 -3.16
CA PRO A 27 -56.43 17.65 -3.89
C PRO A 27 -57.10 18.16 -5.20
N ALA A 28 -57.57 17.26 -6.03
CA ALA A 28 -58.96 17.34 -6.56
C ALA A 28 -59.19 16.27 -7.66
N SER A 29 -60.23 15.51 -7.39
CA SER A 29 -61.04 14.69 -8.26
C SER A 29 -61.19 15.15 -9.68
N THR A 30 -61.02 14.22 -10.64
CA THR A 30 -61.88 14.20 -11.81
C THR A 30 -61.97 12.77 -12.31
N GLN A 31 -63.15 12.19 -12.16
CA GLN A 31 -63.58 10.94 -12.81
C GLN A 31 -63.63 11.13 -14.30
N ILE A 32 -63.06 10.20 -15.07
CA ILE A 32 -63.50 9.94 -16.45
C ILE A 32 -63.43 8.43 -16.68
N GLN A 33 -64.51 7.93 -17.18
CA GLN A 33 -65.02 6.62 -17.49
C GLN A 33 -64.10 5.66 -18.26
N PRO A 34 -64.39 4.36 -18.16
CA PRO A 34 -63.58 3.33 -18.80
C PRO A 34 -63.93 3.18 -20.28
N GLU A 35 -62.97 3.42 -21.12
CA GLU A 35 -63.07 3.01 -22.53
C GLU A 35 -62.40 1.65 -22.67
N LYS A 36 -63.24 0.70 -23.09
CA LYS A 36 -62.98 -0.70 -23.40
C LYS A 36 -62.18 -0.74 -24.71
N VAL A 37 -60.85 -0.95 -24.59
CA VAL A 37 -60.01 -1.24 -25.74
C VAL A 37 -59.53 -2.67 -25.65
N ALA A 38 -59.79 -3.38 -26.74
CA ALA A 38 -59.57 -4.78 -26.99
C ALA A 38 -58.20 -5.33 -26.54
N VAL A 39 -58.23 -6.49 -25.95
CA VAL A 39 -57.12 -7.40 -25.74
C VAL A 39 -56.52 -7.79 -27.10
N SER A 40 -55.48 -7.11 -27.51
CA SER A 40 -54.57 -7.64 -28.49
C SER A 40 -53.49 -8.45 -27.77
N SER A 41 -53.66 -9.73 -27.81
CA SER A 41 -52.67 -10.72 -27.41
C SER A 41 -51.43 -10.55 -28.27
N ALA A 42 -50.52 -9.68 -27.86
CA ALA A 42 -49.23 -9.56 -28.50
C ALA A 42 -48.25 -10.57 -27.81
N ASN A 43 -48.00 -11.63 -28.55
CA ASN A 43 -46.99 -12.62 -28.40
C ASN A 43 -45.64 -11.95 -28.07
N VAL A 44 -45.30 -11.79 -26.80
CA VAL A 44 -43.97 -11.31 -26.38
C VAL A 44 -43.00 -12.46 -26.62
N PRO A 45 -42.02 -12.33 -27.50
CA PRO A 45 -41.16 -13.47 -27.83
C PRO A 45 -40.32 -13.82 -26.62
N MET A 46 -40.49 -15.02 -26.12
CA MET A 46 -39.77 -15.69 -25.05
C MET A 46 -38.25 -15.77 -25.29
N THR A 47 -37.77 -15.33 -26.44
CA THR A 47 -36.37 -15.23 -26.87
C THR A 47 -35.61 -14.11 -26.20
N THR A 48 -36.25 -13.01 -25.78
CA THR A 48 -35.57 -11.83 -25.21
C THR A 48 -35.14 -12.08 -23.75
N ALA A 49 -35.90 -12.87 -23.01
CA ALA A 49 -35.56 -13.20 -21.59
C ALA A 49 -34.34 -14.15 -21.51
N LYS A 50 -34.25 -15.12 -22.43
CA LYS A 50 -33.14 -16.06 -22.49
C LYS A 50 -31.83 -15.37 -22.93
N ALA A 51 -31.90 -14.49 -23.93
CA ALA A 51 -30.74 -13.71 -24.37
C ALA A 51 -30.21 -12.79 -23.28
N LYS A 52 -31.10 -12.18 -22.50
CA LYS A 52 -30.74 -11.29 -21.39
C LYS A 52 -30.09 -12.05 -20.23
N SER A 53 -30.57 -13.25 -19.91
CA SER A 53 -29.97 -14.10 -18.87
C SER A 53 -28.59 -14.63 -19.26
N GLU A 54 -28.39 -14.97 -20.52
CA GLU A 54 -27.08 -15.37 -21.06
C GLU A 54 -26.06 -14.24 -21.07
N GLN A 55 -26.51 -13.01 -21.34
CA GLN A 55 -25.68 -11.82 -21.30
C GLN A 55 -25.22 -11.52 -19.86
N TYR A 56 -26.10 -11.55 -18.89
CA TYR A 56 -25.76 -11.41 -17.46
C TYR A 56 -24.78 -12.50 -16.98
N LYS A 57 -24.93 -13.71 -17.45
CA LYS A 57 -24.03 -14.81 -17.11
C LYS A 57 -22.61 -14.56 -17.66
N ARG A 58 -22.50 -14.14 -18.91
CA ARG A 58 -21.22 -13.80 -19.56
C ARG A 58 -20.54 -12.61 -18.88
N GLU A 59 -21.30 -11.57 -18.52
CA GLU A 59 -20.77 -10.40 -17.81
C GLU A 59 -20.25 -10.77 -16.42
N ARG A 60 -20.95 -11.62 -15.67
CA ARG A 60 -20.47 -12.15 -14.38
C ARG A 60 -19.23 -13.01 -14.52
N GLU A 61 -19.16 -13.84 -15.53
CA GLU A 61 -17.98 -14.66 -15.82
C GLU A 61 -16.77 -13.81 -16.23
N GLN A 62 -16.98 -12.78 -17.03
CA GLN A 62 -15.92 -11.83 -17.41
C GLN A 62 -15.42 -11.01 -16.23
N THR A 63 -16.33 -10.51 -15.37
CA THR A 63 -15.97 -9.77 -14.16
C THR A 63 -15.22 -10.66 -13.18
N ALA A 64 -15.66 -11.90 -12.99
CA ALA A 64 -14.97 -12.86 -12.12
C ALA A 64 -13.58 -13.25 -12.67
N ALA A 65 -13.46 -13.42 -13.97
CA ALA A 65 -12.18 -13.72 -14.63
C ALA A 65 -11.20 -12.52 -14.53
N THR A 66 -11.71 -11.30 -14.70
CA THR A 66 -10.90 -10.07 -14.56
C THR A 66 -10.46 -9.88 -13.12
N ALA A 67 -11.36 -10.05 -12.13
CA ALA A 67 -11.02 -9.97 -10.72
C ALA A 67 -9.96 -11.01 -10.31
N LYS A 68 -10.05 -12.23 -10.83
CA LYS A 68 -9.06 -13.28 -10.58
C LYS A 68 -7.68 -12.94 -11.19
N ARG A 69 -7.66 -12.35 -12.38
CA ARG A 69 -6.41 -11.91 -13.04
C ARG A 69 -5.75 -10.76 -12.28
N THR A 70 -6.52 -9.76 -11.85
CA THR A 70 -6.00 -8.64 -11.07
C THR A 70 -5.46 -9.09 -9.71
N ALA A 71 -6.18 -9.94 -8.98
CA ALA A 71 -5.71 -10.51 -7.73
C ALA A 71 -4.42 -11.33 -7.89
N SER A 72 -4.32 -12.13 -8.97
CA SER A 72 -3.10 -12.88 -9.28
C SER A 72 -1.92 -11.97 -9.61
N ALA A 73 -2.14 -10.90 -10.38
CA ALA A 73 -1.12 -9.93 -10.73
C ALA A 73 -0.62 -9.16 -9.49
N GLU A 74 -1.52 -8.78 -8.58
CA GLU A 74 -1.14 -8.14 -7.30
C GLU A 74 -0.35 -9.08 -6.39
N ALA A 75 -0.76 -10.33 -6.27
CA ALA A 75 -0.02 -11.32 -5.49
C ALA A 75 1.40 -11.52 -6.04
N SER A 76 1.54 -11.57 -7.37
CA SER A 76 2.83 -11.67 -8.04
C SER A 76 3.71 -10.44 -7.79
N ARG A 77 3.16 -9.23 -7.90
CA ARG A 77 3.88 -7.98 -7.58
C ARG A 77 4.37 -7.96 -6.14
N LYS A 78 3.51 -8.31 -5.18
CA LYS A 78 3.88 -8.37 -3.75
C LYS A 78 4.99 -9.38 -3.49
N SER A 79 4.95 -10.54 -4.13
CA SER A 79 6.00 -11.56 -3.95
C SER A 79 7.35 -11.10 -4.53
N GLN A 80 7.35 -10.45 -5.69
CA GLN A 80 8.55 -9.86 -6.28
C GLN A 80 9.10 -8.72 -5.43
N ALA A 81 8.25 -7.82 -4.93
CA ALA A 81 8.66 -6.75 -4.05
C ALA A 81 9.31 -7.27 -2.76
N LYS A 82 8.73 -8.31 -2.14
CA LYS A 82 9.32 -8.97 -0.96
C LYS A 82 10.68 -9.61 -1.25
N LYS A 83 10.84 -10.25 -2.40
CA LYS A 83 12.15 -10.82 -2.80
C LYS A 83 13.22 -9.75 -2.94
N LEU A 84 12.92 -8.66 -3.66
CA LEU A 84 13.83 -7.52 -3.82
C LEU A 84 14.17 -6.89 -2.48
N ALA A 85 13.17 -6.62 -1.64
CA ALA A 85 13.39 -6.06 -0.32
C ALA A 85 14.23 -6.97 0.59
N SER A 86 14.02 -8.28 0.52
CA SER A 86 14.82 -9.24 1.28
C SER A 86 16.28 -9.24 0.83
N GLY A 87 16.55 -9.21 -0.47
CA GLY A 87 17.91 -9.06 -1.02
C GLY A 87 18.59 -7.81 -0.50
N THR A 88 17.95 -6.64 -0.68
CA THR A 88 18.46 -5.36 -0.20
C THR A 88 18.73 -5.35 1.31
N LYS A 89 17.82 -5.89 2.12
CA LYS A 89 18.04 -6.00 3.58
C LYS A 89 19.25 -6.86 3.90
N THR A 90 19.49 -7.92 3.15
CA THR A 90 20.64 -8.80 3.35
C THR A 90 21.95 -8.08 2.99
N GLU A 91 21.97 -7.35 1.89
CA GLU A 91 23.12 -6.54 1.47
C GLU A 91 23.46 -5.46 2.49
N ILE A 92 22.45 -4.71 2.97
CA ILE A 92 22.64 -3.70 4.01
C ILE A 92 23.19 -4.31 5.29
N LYS A 93 22.67 -5.46 5.74
CA LYS A 93 23.19 -6.18 6.92
C LYS A 93 24.64 -6.58 6.73
N HIS A 94 24.97 -7.10 5.56
CA HIS A 94 26.32 -7.50 5.22
C HIS A 94 27.29 -6.31 5.24
N LEU A 95 26.88 -5.19 4.66
CA LEU A 95 27.66 -3.95 4.65
C LEU A 95 27.90 -3.43 6.07
N ILE A 96 26.89 -3.41 6.92
CA ILE A 96 27.03 -2.97 8.31
C ILE A 96 27.96 -3.91 9.08
N LEU A 97 27.78 -5.23 8.94
CA LEU A 97 28.63 -6.22 9.62
C LEU A 97 30.08 -6.17 9.16
N SER A 98 30.36 -5.90 7.88
CA SER A 98 31.72 -5.75 7.37
C SER A 98 32.47 -4.55 7.94
N ARG A 99 31.73 -3.52 8.35
CA ARG A 99 32.29 -2.30 8.97
C ARG A 99 32.26 -2.32 10.50
N TRP A 100 31.58 -3.31 11.06
CA TRP A 100 31.49 -3.41 12.51
C TRP A 100 32.75 -3.99 13.12
N GLN A 101 33.27 -3.29 14.12
CA GLN A 101 34.39 -3.73 14.95
C GLN A 101 33.89 -3.95 16.36
N ALA A 102 33.90 -5.18 16.81
CA ALA A 102 33.54 -5.53 18.18
C ALA A 102 34.58 -4.94 19.17
N PRO A 103 34.16 -4.45 20.34
CA PRO A 103 35.09 -4.06 21.39
C PRO A 103 35.92 -5.25 21.91
N ALA A 104 37.12 -4.96 22.40
CA ALA A 104 38.07 -6.00 22.81
C ALA A 104 37.51 -7.00 23.86
N ASP A 105 36.74 -6.50 24.81
CA ASP A 105 36.21 -7.31 25.92
C ASP A 105 34.75 -7.76 25.67
N SER A 106 34.39 -8.05 24.42
CA SER A 106 33.00 -8.36 24.05
C SER A 106 32.78 -9.78 23.58
N THR A 107 33.75 -10.67 23.70
CA THR A 107 33.66 -12.06 23.23
C THR A 107 32.38 -12.76 23.72
N GLY A 108 31.63 -13.37 22.81
CA GLY A 108 30.37 -14.06 23.11
C GLY A 108 29.17 -13.13 23.36
N GLN A 109 29.36 -11.82 23.34
CA GLN A 109 28.28 -10.86 23.55
C GLN A 109 27.39 -10.74 22.31
N LYS A 110 26.11 -10.41 22.56
CA LYS A 110 25.09 -10.27 21.51
C LYS A 110 24.28 -8.99 21.75
N ALA A 111 23.82 -8.40 20.66
CA ALA A 111 22.82 -7.32 20.69
C ALA A 111 21.96 -7.37 19.43
N ASN A 112 20.75 -6.82 19.54
CA ASN A 112 19.85 -6.69 18.41
C ASN A 112 19.67 -5.20 18.08
N ALA A 113 19.62 -4.89 16.78
CA ALA A 113 19.36 -3.54 16.31
C ALA A 113 18.16 -3.52 15.37
N ARG A 114 17.35 -2.48 15.55
CA ARG A 114 16.28 -2.09 14.62
C ARG A 114 16.66 -0.76 14.01
N ILE A 115 16.78 -0.75 12.71
CA ILE A 115 17.15 0.43 11.92
C ILE A 115 15.96 0.82 11.07
N THR A 116 15.58 2.09 11.14
CA THR A 116 14.56 2.67 10.25
C THR A 116 15.24 3.61 9.29
N LEU A 117 14.96 3.43 8.01
CA LEU A 117 15.51 4.25 6.93
C LEU A 117 14.46 5.22 6.37
N THR A 118 14.93 6.30 5.80
CA THR A 118 14.12 7.17 4.94
C THR A 118 14.00 6.56 3.54
N SER A 119 13.09 7.07 2.71
CA SER A 119 12.93 6.66 1.31
C SER A 119 14.17 6.92 0.44
N PHE A 120 15.13 7.67 0.94
CA PHE A 120 16.41 7.99 0.27
C PHE A 120 17.58 7.15 0.79
N GLY A 121 17.33 6.16 1.66
CA GLY A 121 18.36 5.31 2.22
C GLY A 121 19.16 5.92 3.39
N SER A 122 18.79 7.12 3.83
CA SER A 122 19.38 7.73 5.03
C SER A 122 18.78 7.12 6.29
N ILE A 123 19.53 7.15 7.39
CA ILE A 123 19.07 6.64 8.67
C ILE A 123 18.08 7.63 9.30
N GLN A 124 16.89 7.16 9.62
CA GLN A 124 15.89 7.91 10.36
C GLN A 124 16.00 7.64 11.86
N SER A 125 16.14 6.38 12.25
CA SER A 125 16.32 6.02 13.66
C SER A 125 17.08 4.70 13.82
N ILE A 126 17.80 4.58 14.92
CA ILE A 126 18.51 3.37 15.35
C ILE A 126 18.04 3.05 16.78
N VAL A 127 17.51 1.85 16.97
CA VAL A 127 17.14 1.34 18.29
C VAL A 127 17.95 0.08 18.54
N ILE A 128 18.84 0.10 19.51
CA ILE A 128 19.65 -1.05 19.90
C ILE A 128 19.03 -1.64 21.18
N LEU A 129 18.70 -2.92 21.08
CA LEU A 129 18.08 -3.72 22.12
C LEU A 129 19.13 -4.68 22.70
N ASP A 130 19.04 -4.93 24.01
CA ASP A 130 19.83 -5.95 24.71
C ASP A 130 21.36 -5.80 24.54
N ALA A 131 21.84 -4.54 24.41
CA ALA A 131 23.28 -4.31 24.37
C ALA A 131 23.89 -4.54 25.75
N PRO A 132 24.92 -5.38 25.88
CA PRO A 132 25.50 -5.76 27.18
C PRO A 132 26.15 -4.59 27.91
N ASN A 133 26.72 -3.66 27.17
CA ASN A 133 27.35 -2.47 27.72
C ASN A 133 27.34 -1.28 26.74
N ARG A 134 27.73 -0.10 27.23
CA ARG A 134 27.74 1.13 26.46
C ARG A 134 28.76 1.13 25.31
N ALA A 135 29.91 0.45 25.49
CA ALA A 135 30.95 0.37 24.46
C ALA A 135 30.45 -0.46 23.27
N PHE A 136 29.79 -1.59 23.55
CA PHE A 136 29.18 -2.45 22.54
C PHE A 136 28.09 -1.72 21.75
N LYS A 137 27.20 -1.00 22.46
CA LYS A 137 26.19 -0.16 21.85
C LYS A 137 26.79 0.89 20.91
N LYS A 138 27.79 1.64 21.37
CA LYS A 138 28.47 2.66 20.56
C LYS A 138 29.17 2.07 19.33
N SER A 139 29.76 0.87 19.43
CA SER A 139 30.41 0.23 18.29
C SER A 139 29.41 -0.12 17.19
N ILE A 140 28.21 -0.59 17.54
CA ILE A 140 27.11 -0.86 16.64
C ILE A 140 26.61 0.43 15.98
N GLU A 141 26.32 1.47 16.77
CA GLU A 141 25.88 2.78 16.27
C GLU A 141 26.89 3.33 15.25
N LYS A 142 28.19 3.29 15.57
CA LYS A 142 29.26 3.72 14.67
C LYS A 142 29.25 2.95 13.37
N ALA A 143 29.12 1.63 13.41
CA ALA A 143 29.09 0.79 12.20
C ALA A 143 27.89 1.12 11.32
N ILE A 144 26.71 1.30 11.90
CA ILE A 144 25.49 1.64 11.17
C ILE A 144 25.63 3.02 10.54
N LEU A 145 26.04 4.04 11.30
CA LEU A 145 26.20 5.41 10.82
C LEU A 145 27.25 5.53 9.73
N SER A 146 28.37 4.82 9.84
CA SER A 146 29.42 4.83 8.82
C SER A 146 29.05 4.10 7.53
N SER A 147 27.98 3.31 7.55
CA SER A 147 27.50 2.54 6.40
C SER A 147 26.45 3.28 5.57
N ALA A 148 25.85 4.34 6.12
CA ALA A 148 24.87 5.15 5.41
C ALA A 148 25.55 6.12 4.40
N PRO A 149 24.83 6.56 3.35
CA PRO A 149 23.50 6.14 2.94
C PRO A 149 23.46 4.73 2.33
N PHE A 150 22.28 4.08 2.37
CA PHE A 150 22.09 2.75 1.80
C PHE A 150 21.36 2.81 0.47
N ASP A 151 21.75 1.95 -0.46
CA ASP A 151 21.04 1.81 -1.73
C ASP A 151 19.73 1.05 -1.53
N LEU A 152 18.63 1.67 -1.97
CA LEU A 152 17.30 1.10 -1.91
C LEU A 152 16.80 0.72 -3.30
N PRO A 153 15.93 -0.29 -3.42
CA PRO A 153 15.40 -0.71 -4.72
C PRO A 153 14.58 0.41 -5.37
N GLU A 154 14.61 0.48 -6.69
CA GLU A 154 13.80 1.43 -7.45
C GLU A 154 12.32 1.13 -7.36
N ASN A 155 11.95 -0.15 -7.25
CA ASN A 155 10.56 -0.58 -7.08
C ASN A 155 9.98 0.00 -5.78
N PRO A 156 8.89 0.80 -5.84
CA PRO A 156 8.35 1.51 -4.68
C PRO A 156 7.83 0.59 -3.57
N ASP A 157 7.29 -0.57 -3.93
CA ASP A 157 6.79 -1.55 -2.96
C ASP A 157 7.96 -2.24 -2.25
N ALA A 158 8.99 -2.63 -3.00
CA ALA A 158 10.21 -3.21 -2.44
C ALA A 158 10.96 -2.19 -1.56
N ARG A 159 11.03 -0.92 -2.00
CA ARG A 159 11.63 0.17 -1.22
C ARG A 159 10.93 0.32 0.12
N ARG A 160 9.60 0.41 0.13
CA ARG A 160 8.80 0.53 1.35
C ARG A 160 9.04 -0.62 2.32
N GLU A 161 9.09 -1.84 1.80
CA GLU A 161 9.40 -3.04 2.58
C GLU A 161 10.84 -3.05 3.12
N SER A 162 11.77 -2.34 2.47
CA SER A 162 13.19 -2.28 2.87
C SER A 162 13.48 -1.25 3.96
N LEU A 163 12.56 -0.34 4.28
CA LEU A 163 12.81 0.76 5.22
C LEU A 163 13.03 0.31 6.67
N LEU A 164 12.58 -0.88 7.03
CA LEU A 164 12.72 -1.41 8.38
C LEU A 164 13.60 -2.66 8.37
N ILE A 165 14.73 -2.57 9.07
CA ILE A 165 15.74 -3.62 9.12
C ILE A 165 15.94 -4.08 10.56
N TYR A 166 15.87 -5.37 10.78
CA TYR A 166 16.24 -6.03 12.03
C TYR A 166 17.52 -6.83 11.81
N MET A 167 18.48 -6.67 12.69
CA MET A 167 19.73 -7.43 12.62
C MET A 167 20.29 -7.71 14.01
N SER A 168 21.09 -8.76 14.11
CA SER A 168 21.77 -9.17 15.33
C SER A 168 23.28 -9.05 15.14
N PHE A 169 23.94 -8.59 16.18
CA PHE A 169 25.40 -8.50 16.28
C PHE A 169 25.89 -9.56 17.25
N HIS A 170 26.90 -10.31 16.87
CA HIS A 170 27.53 -11.35 17.67
C HIS A 170 29.04 -11.15 17.64
N SER A 171 29.62 -10.90 18.79
CA SER A 171 31.07 -10.86 18.95
C SER A 171 31.63 -12.27 19.05
N LYS A 172 32.63 -12.57 18.25
CA LYS A 172 33.38 -13.88 18.26
C LYS A 172 34.51 -13.83 19.26
#